data_4473d546d40c7938196ce6d2632fc9f3
#
_entry.id   4473d546d40c7938196ce6d2632fc9f3
#
_cell.length_a   1.000
_cell.length_b   1.000
_cell.length_c   1.000
_cell.angle_alpha   90.00
_cell.angle_beta   90.00
_cell.angle_gamma   90.00
#
_symmetry.space_group_name_H-M   'P 1'
#
loop_
_entity.id
_entity.type
_entity.pdbx_description
1 polymer ?
#
loop_
_entity_poly.entity_id
_entity_poly.type
_entity_poly.pdbx_seq_one_letter_code
_entity_poly.pdbx_strand_id
1 'polypeptide(L)'
;PNHFSNGEGGSGGGISLLSSQVIGNSDFFTGAFPAEYGNALSGVFDIRFRKGNSEKREYSLQLGILGLQTSLEGPFSKKHQGSFLINYRYSTLIFLNAIGLPVVDNALVPQFQDLSFNFVFPTKKLGTFSLFGLGGLSSAGEIAVKDSTSWEKRSDRFEDHNLQALGATGVTHVFRFSNNKTYLRSVFAVSGSSNQYRLDSLDNSYLPDTAYLERFNYSYLRANTFLNHKFNSRHILRSGIIYSQYYYGLFSKGLQLETGENTTFIDEKGNTGLLQTYAQWKFRISPLLDMNTGFHQSYFLLNGSSAIEPRWGLQYRFAERHALNLGAGLHSRIEPISVYLTRNESPDGSYTQPNKDLGLTRSLHAVVGHDLSIGKHARLKSEVYYQYLFNVPVDTTFGQKESILNLSSGLTRATYANAGFGRNYGLEMTLERFFREHYFFMLTGSVFNSEYSVDGNSWYNTRFNGRYMLNGLGGYEFLFGKNKRNTLSINSRIIWRGGNRYTAVDTAASILTGYEVLTNEKPFSQKVPDYWRWDLSSRLSFNFPEWTFSIAVEIQNVTNRLNVNRYFYDPYTKEVRQALMFGIMPVFNFKAEF
;
A
#
# COMPACT_ATOMS: atom_id res chain seq x y z
N PRO A 1 4.20 -0.38 -3.33
CA PRO A 1 4.46 0.29 -4.61
C PRO A 1 3.59 -0.34 -5.70
N ASN A 2 2.75 0.47 -6.34
CA ASN A 2 1.82 0.05 -7.38
C ASN A 2 1.95 0.95 -8.61
N HIS A 3 1.71 0.39 -9.79
CA HIS A 3 1.41 1.15 -10.99
C HIS A 3 0.03 1.79 -10.86
N PHE A 4 -0.16 2.94 -11.49
CA PHE A 4 -1.44 3.67 -11.52
C PHE A 4 -1.93 4.03 -10.10
N SER A 5 -1.02 4.47 -9.22
CA SER A 5 -1.40 4.94 -7.89
C SER A 5 -2.16 6.26 -7.96
N ASN A 6 -3.16 6.42 -7.11
CA ASN A 6 -3.98 7.64 -7.08
C ASN A 6 -3.27 8.73 -6.26
N GLY A 7 -2.37 9.48 -6.89
CA GLY A 7 -1.71 10.62 -6.29
C GLY A 7 -0.75 10.29 -5.13
N GLU A 8 -0.21 11.32 -4.51
CA GLU A 8 0.71 11.21 -3.38
C GLU A 8 0.02 10.61 -2.15
N GLY A 9 0.73 9.70 -1.46
CA GLY A 9 0.23 9.05 -0.24
C GLY A 9 -0.86 8.02 -0.48
N GLY A 10 -1.35 7.88 -1.71
CA GLY A 10 -2.33 6.87 -2.08
C GLY A 10 -1.72 5.47 -2.15
N SER A 11 -2.41 4.48 -1.61
CA SER A 11 -2.07 3.06 -1.75
C SER A 11 -2.84 2.37 -2.87
N GLY A 12 -3.64 3.12 -3.62
CA GLY A 12 -4.40 2.65 -4.78
C GLY A 12 -3.50 2.21 -5.93
N GLY A 13 -4.10 1.61 -6.95
CA GLY A 13 -3.43 1.10 -8.14
C GLY A 13 -3.73 -0.38 -8.35
N GLY A 14 -4.15 -0.71 -9.57
CA GLY A 14 -4.63 -2.05 -9.90
C GLY A 14 -3.51 -3.09 -10.04
N ILE A 15 -2.26 -2.68 -10.25
CA ILE A 15 -1.13 -3.55 -10.57
C ILE A 15 0.03 -3.26 -9.62
N SER A 16 0.41 -4.27 -8.82
CA SER A 16 1.56 -4.17 -7.92
C SER A 16 2.87 -4.25 -8.71
N LEU A 17 3.88 -3.43 -8.34
CA LEU A 17 5.25 -3.60 -8.81
C LEU A 17 5.92 -4.86 -8.23
N LEU A 18 5.39 -5.38 -7.14
CA LEU A 18 5.95 -6.55 -6.46
C LEU A 18 5.49 -7.82 -7.16
N SER A 19 6.36 -8.41 -7.97
CA SER A 19 6.11 -9.70 -8.61
C SER A 19 6.28 -10.85 -7.61
N SER A 20 5.37 -11.82 -7.65
CA SER A 20 5.48 -13.07 -6.87
C SER A 20 6.75 -13.87 -7.18
N GLN A 21 7.39 -13.64 -8.33
CA GLN A 21 8.65 -14.29 -8.72
C GLN A 21 9.86 -13.82 -7.90
N VAL A 22 9.81 -12.61 -7.35
CA VAL A 22 10.94 -12.01 -6.62
C VAL A 22 10.71 -11.91 -5.11
N ILE A 23 9.46 -12.01 -4.65
CA ILE A 23 9.13 -11.90 -3.23
C ILE A 23 9.46 -13.20 -2.51
N GLY A 24 10.22 -13.08 -1.41
CA GLY A 24 10.43 -14.14 -0.43
C GLY A 24 9.42 -14.09 0.71
N ASN A 25 9.71 -14.83 1.78
CA ASN A 25 8.92 -14.75 3.01
C ASN A 25 8.95 -13.31 3.53
N SER A 26 7.79 -12.70 3.56
CA SER A 26 7.57 -11.32 3.99
C SER A 26 6.62 -11.31 5.17
N ASP A 27 6.82 -10.36 6.08
CA ASP A 27 6.04 -10.26 7.31
C ASP A 27 5.12 -9.03 7.24
N PHE A 28 3.91 -9.17 7.75
CA PHE A 28 2.99 -8.06 7.97
C PHE A 28 2.71 -7.92 9.47
N PHE A 29 3.09 -6.79 10.03
CA PHE A 29 2.89 -6.47 11.43
C PHE A 29 1.72 -5.50 11.57
N THR A 30 0.78 -5.82 12.44
CA THR A 30 -0.34 -4.98 12.85
C THR A 30 -0.28 -4.68 14.34
N GLY A 31 -0.95 -3.64 14.79
CA GLY A 31 -1.00 -3.29 16.20
C GLY A 31 0.35 -2.81 16.76
N ALA A 32 0.77 -3.32 17.90
CA ALA A 32 2.01 -2.95 18.57
C ALA A 32 3.23 -3.65 17.93
N PHE A 33 3.69 -3.16 16.79
CA PHE A 33 4.81 -3.74 16.04
C PHE A 33 6.18 -3.41 16.65
N PRO A 34 7.25 -4.20 16.30
CA PRO A 34 8.59 -4.08 16.89
C PRO A 34 9.22 -2.68 16.79
N ALA A 35 10.14 -2.36 17.72
CA ALA A 35 10.78 -1.05 17.80
C ALA A 35 11.69 -0.71 16.60
N GLU A 36 12.08 -1.69 15.80
CA GLU A 36 12.86 -1.48 14.56
C GLU A 36 12.08 -0.78 13.43
N TYR A 37 10.76 -0.69 13.54
CA TYR A 37 9.89 -0.03 12.55
C TYR A 37 9.34 1.28 13.12
N GLY A 38 9.48 2.36 12.41
CA GLY A 38 8.99 3.69 12.78
C GLY A 38 8.25 4.36 11.63
N ASN A 39 7.81 5.59 11.87
CA ASN A 39 7.07 6.39 10.90
C ASN A 39 5.83 5.68 10.31
N ALA A 40 5.11 4.97 11.17
CA ALA A 40 3.91 4.21 10.83
C ALA A 40 2.93 4.19 12.00
N LEU A 41 1.62 4.27 11.73
CA LEU A 41 0.56 4.34 12.76
C LEU A 41 -0.25 3.04 12.89
N SER A 42 -0.37 2.22 11.83
CA SER A 42 -1.32 1.09 11.83
C SER A 42 -0.68 -0.26 11.58
N GLY A 43 0.30 -0.34 10.72
CA GLY A 43 0.98 -1.59 10.38
C GLY A 43 2.17 -1.38 9.46
N VAL A 44 2.96 -2.43 9.32
CA VAL A 44 4.19 -2.43 8.53
C VAL A 44 4.28 -3.71 7.71
N PHE A 45 4.59 -3.58 6.41
CA PHE A 45 5.02 -4.67 5.56
C PHE A 45 6.54 -4.73 5.50
N ASP A 46 7.14 -5.80 6.01
CA ASP A 46 8.57 -6.11 5.82
C ASP A 46 8.71 -7.05 4.60
N ILE A 47 8.88 -6.45 3.43
CA ILE A 47 8.96 -7.17 2.16
C ILE A 47 10.41 -7.53 1.89
N ARG A 48 10.66 -8.81 1.63
CA ARG A 48 11.99 -9.35 1.36
C ARG A 48 12.03 -9.99 -0.02
N PHE A 49 13.07 -9.66 -0.77
CA PHE A 49 13.35 -10.37 -2.01
C PHE A 49 14.01 -11.71 -1.71
N ARG A 50 13.57 -12.74 -2.42
CA ARG A 50 14.25 -14.03 -2.37
C ARG A 50 15.60 -13.95 -3.07
N LYS A 51 16.50 -14.82 -2.70
CA LYS A 51 17.76 -15.02 -3.42
C LYS A 51 17.48 -15.85 -4.67
N GLY A 52 18.25 -15.62 -5.72
CA GLY A 52 18.26 -16.50 -6.88
C GLY A 52 18.83 -17.88 -6.52
N ASN A 53 18.53 -18.87 -7.34
CA ASN A 53 19.08 -20.22 -7.20
C ASN A 53 20.61 -20.18 -7.32
N SER A 54 21.33 -20.70 -6.32
CA SER A 54 22.80 -20.74 -6.32
C SER A 54 23.41 -21.99 -6.95
N GLU A 55 22.58 -22.97 -7.36
CA GLU A 55 23.02 -24.28 -7.87
C GLU A 55 22.80 -24.42 -9.36
N LYS A 56 21.62 -24.05 -9.85
CA LYS A 56 21.25 -24.17 -11.27
C LYS A 56 20.62 -22.87 -11.80
N ARG A 57 20.65 -22.70 -13.10
CA ARG A 57 19.93 -21.62 -13.78
C ARG A 57 18.49 -22.04 -14.00
N GLU A 58 17.59 -21.12 -13.76
CA GLU A 58 16.16 -21.30 -13.96
C GLU A 58 15.62 -20.09 -14.74
N TYR A 59 14.67 -20.38 -15.62
CA TYR A 59 14.06 -19.38 -16.49
C TYR A 59 12.56 -19.54 -16.40
N SER A 60 11.83 -18.44 -16.38
CA SER A 60 10.38 -18.47 -16.54
C SER A 60 9.92 -17.42 -17.53
N LEU A 61 8.97 -17.81 -18.36
CA LEU A 61 8.28 -16.94 -19.31
C LEU A 61 6.79 -17.06 -19.04
N GLN A 62 6.12 -15.93 -18.82
CA GLN A 62 4.68 -15.87 -18.61
C GLN A 62 4.07 -14.86 -19.57
N LEU A 63 3.04 -15.26 -20.28
CA LEU A 63 2.22 -14.41 -21.14
C LEU A 63 0.80 -14.39 -20.58
N GLY A 64 0.28 -13.21 -20.33
CA GLY A 64 -1.09 -13.01 -19.86
C GLY A 64 -1.74 -11.79 -20.49
N ILE A 65 -3.02 -11.60 -20.22
CA ILE A 65 -3.76 -10.43 -20.68
C ILE A 65 -3.11 -9.12 -20.19
N LEU A 66 -2.62 -9.11 -18.95
CA LEU A 66 -2.04 -7.91 -18.36
C LEU A 66 -0.59 -7.65 -18.77
N GLY A 67 0.13 -8.65 -19.29
CA GLY A 67 1.52 -8.44 -19.65
C GLY A 67 2.32 -9.69 -19.97
N LEU A 68 3.49 -9.45 -20.55
CA LEU A 68 4.58 -10.41 -20.68
C LEU A 68 5.49 -10.28 -19.45
N GLN A 69 5.82 -11.39 -18.82
CA GLN A 69 6.76 -11.45 -17.70
C GLN A 69 7.85 -12.47 -17.99
N THR A 70 9.08 -12.09 -17.75
CA THR A 70 10.24 -12.99 -17.82
C THR A 70 11.02 -12.94 -16.51
N SER A 71 11.48 -14.10 -16.04
CA SER A 71 12.35 -14.20 -14.87
C SER A 71 13.54 -15.08 -15.17
N LEU A 72 14.70 -14.65 -14.71
CA LEU A 72 15.98 -15.31 -14.91
C LEU A 72 16.68 -15.41 -13.56
N GLU A 73 17.12 -16.59 -13.18
CA GLU A 73 17.91 -16.74 -11.96
C GLU A 73 18.99 -17.82 -12.11
N GLY A 74 19.98 -17.73 -11.25
CA GLY A 74 21.03 -18.75 -11.25
C GLY A 74 22.30 -18.31 -10.53
N PRO A 75 23.31 -19.19 -10.48
CA PRO A 75 24.63 -18.88 -9.96
C PRO A 75 25.38 -17.97 -10.93
N PHE A 76 26.14 -16.99 -10.40
CA PHE A 76 27.11 -16.25 -11.21
C PHE A 76 28.23 -17.16 -11.72
N SER A 77 28.63 -18.13 -10.91
CA SER A 77 29.67 -19.09 -11.24
C SER A 77 29.48 -20.37 -10.42
N LYS A 78 29.81 -21.52 -11.02
CA LYS A 78 29.83 -22.82 -10.31
C LYS A 78 30.81 -22.86 -9.13
N LYS A 79 31.81 -21.96 -9.10
CA LYS A 79 32.85 -21.90 -8.04
C LYS A 79 32.44 -21.02 -6.84
N HIS A 80 31.42 -20.18 -6.95
CA HIS A 80 31.00 -19.23 -5.94
C HIS A 80 29.52 -19.40 -5.64
N GLN A 81 29.15 -19.29 -4.36
CA GLN A 81 27.75 -19.40 -3.90
C GLN A 81 26.91 -18.13 -4.18
N GLY A 82 27.44 -17.21 -5.00
CA GLY A 82 26.69 -16.01 -5.40
C GLY A 82 25.62 -16.33 -6.43
N SER A 83 24.49 -15.64 -6.33
CA SER A 83 23.36 -15.85 -7.22
C SER A 83 22.75 -14.54 -7.69
N PHE A 84 22.10 -14.59 -8.85
CA PHE A 84 21.30 -13.50 -9.38
C PHE A 84 19.85 -13.94 -9.55
N LEU A 85 18.96 -12.97 -9.43
CA LEU A 85 17.54 -13.05 -9.75
C LEU A 85 17.17 -11.76 -10.45
N ILE A 86 16.54 -11.86 -11.62
CA ILE A 86 16.06 -10.74 -12.43
C ILE A 86 14.65 -11.07 -12.88
N ASN A 87 13.74 -10.13 -12.78
CA ASN A 87 12.37 -10.24 -13.28
C ASN A 87 11.98 -8.96 -14.00
N TYR A 88 11.46 -9.09 -15.22
CA TYR A 88 10.96 -7.97 -16.01
C TYR A 88 9.54 -8.24 -16.46
N ARG A 89 8.69 -7.19 -16.40
CA ARG A 89 7.32 -7.21 -16.92
C ARG A 89 7.08 -6.07 -17.88
N TYR A 90 6.26 -6.34 -18.89
CA TYR A 90 5.80 -5.36 -19.87
C TYR A 90 4.31 -5.56 -20.18
N SER A 91 3.54 -4.48 -20.17
CA SER A 91 2.11 -4.50 -20.48
C SER A 91 1.85 -4.91 -21.94
N THR A 92 0.92 -5.85 -22.15
CA THR A 92 0.48 -6.28 -23.48
C THR A 92 -0.87 -5.69 -23.89
N LEU A 93 -1.49 -4.84 -23.07
CA LEU A 93 -2.80 -4.27 -23.33
C LEU A 93 -2.85 -3.50 -24.66
N ILE A 94 -1.76 -2.84 -25.05
CA ILE A 94 -1.66 -2.14 -26.34
C ILE A 94 -1.82 -3.09 -27.54
N PHE A 95 -1.29 -4.32 -27.45
CA PHE A 95 -1.42 -5.32 -28.51
C PHE A 95 -2.85 -5.85 -28.60
N LEU A 96 -3.55 -6.02 -27.47
CA LEU A 96 -4.94 -6.44 -27.45
C LEU A 96 -5.84 -5.40 -28.13
N ASN A 97 -5.62 -4.13 -27.86
CA ASN A 97 -6.33 -3.05 -28.52
C ASN A 97 -6.04 -3.00 -30.04
N ALA A 98 -4.79 -3.20 -30.44
CA ALA A 98 -4.37 -3.21 -31.85
C ALA A 98 -4.99 -4.35 -32.68
N ILE A 99 -5.35 -5.47 -32.06
CA ILE A 99 -6.03 -6.60 -32.72
C ILE A 99 -7.56 -6.53 -32.62
N GLY A 100 -8.11 -5.36 -32.21
CA GLY A 100 -9.55 -5.10 -32.18
C GLY A 100 -10.29 -5.69 -30.98
N LEU A 101 -9.56 -6.00 -29.88
CA LEU A 101 -10.15 -6.31 -28.60
C LEU A 101 -10.08 -5.07 -27.70
N PRO A 102 -11.08 -4.16 -27.73
CA PRO A 102 -11.04 -2.93 -26.94
C PRO A 102 -11.05 -3.30 -25.44
N VAL A 103 -10.00 -2.91 -24.75
CA VAL A 103 -9.87 -3.18 -23.31
C VAL A 103 -10.60 -2.11 -22.50
N VAL A 104 -10.70 -0.91 -23.03
CA VAL A 104 -11.38 0.25 -22.41
C VAL A 104 -11.89 1.18 -23.50
N ASP A 105 -13.14 1.61 -23.41
CA ASP A 105 -13.73 2.62 -24.30
C ASP A 105 -13.27 4.03 -23.86
N ASN A 106 -12.93 4.89 -24.82
CA ASN A 106 -12.53 6.29 -24.63
C ASN A 106 -11.38 6.52 -23.64
N ALA A 107 -10.49 5.54 -23.48
CA ALA A 107 -9.33 5.67 -22.60
C ALA A 107 -8.02 5.46 -23.35
N LEU A 108 -6.97 6.14 -22.89
CA LEU A 108 -5.61 5.79 -23.25
C LEU A 108 -5.31 4.41 -22.64
N VAL A 109 -4.92 3.46 -23.50
CA VAL A 109 -4.63 2.10 -23.06
C VAL A 109 -3.58 2.14 -21.94
N PRO A 110 -3.88 1.64 -20.73
CA PRO A 110 -2.93 1.64 -19.63
C PRO A 110 -1.69 0.85 -20.00
N GLN A 111 -0.53 1.47 -19.85
CA GLN A 111 0.77 0.85 -20.13
C GLN A 111 1.60 0.81 -18.87
N PHE A 112 2.33 -0.27 -18.67
CA PHE A 112 3.32 -0.36 -17.61
C PHE A 112 4.49 -1.25 -17.99
N GLN A 113 5.61 -0.99 -17.37
CA GLN A 113 6.76 -1.89 -17.36
C GLN A 113 7.48 -1.80 -16.02
N ASP A 114 8.04 -2.90 -15.59
CA ASP A 114 8.84 -2.92 -14.36
C ASP A 114 9.97 -3.96 -14.41
N LEU A 115 11.00 -3.64 -13.66
CA LEU A 115 12.18 -4.46 -13.46
C LEU A 115 12.39 -4.66 -11.95
N SER A 116 12.66 -5.91 -11.54
CA SER A 116 13.08 -6.23 -10.18
C SER A 116 14.28 -7.16 -10.23
N PHE A 117 15.25 -6.96 -9.35
CA PHE A 117 16.42 -7.82 -9.28
C PHE A 117 16.98 -7.96 -7.85
N ASN A 118 17.68 -9.06 -7.62
CA ASN A 118 18.44 -9.30 -6.39
C ASN A 118 19.70 -10.10 -6.69
N PHE A 119 20.87 -9.50 -6.49
CA PHE A 119 22.18 -10.10 -6.70
C PHE A 119 22.84 -10.31 -5.34
N VAL A 120 23.26 -11.54 -5.07
CA VAL A 120 23.81 -11.93 -3.77
C VAL A 120 25.26 -12.40 -3.94
N PHE A 121 26.16 -11.77 -3.18
CA PHE A 121 27.59 -12.00 -3.21
C PHE A 121 28.11 -12.40 -1.82
N PRO A 122 28.06 -13.69 -1.44
CA PRO A 122 28.67 -14.13 -0.21
C PRO A 122 30.21 -14.11 -0.35
N THR A 123 30.86 -13.59 0.66
CA THR A 123 32.33 -13.55 0.74
C THR A 123 32.83 -14.38 1.92
N LYS A 124 34.07 -14.85 1.84
CA LYS A 124 34.66 -15.70 2.91
C LYS A 124 34.93 -14.93 4.21
N LYS A 125 35.29 -13.64 4.13
CA LYS A 125 35.75 -12.85 5.29
C LYS A 125 34.90 -11.60 5.57
N LEU A 126 34.33 -11.00 4.53
CA LEU A 126 33.64 -9.71 4.65
C LEU A 126 32.11 -9.86 4.83
N GLY A 127 31.60 -11.09 4.96
CA GLY A 127 30.17 -11.34 5.05
C GLY A 127 29.47 -11.40 3.69
N THR A 128 28.19 -11.09 3.65
CA THR A 128 27.37 -11.17 2.44
C THR A 128 26.93 -9.80 1.99
N PHE A 129 27.19 -9.46 0.74
CA PHE A 129 26.66 -8.29 0.06
C PHE A 129 25.47 -8.69 -0.81
N SER A 130 24.47 -7.84 -0.89
CA SER A 130 23.37 -8.01 -1.83
C SER A 130 23.06 -6.67 -2.48
N LEU A 131 22.95 -6.65 -3.80
CA LEU A 131 22.46 -5.52 -4.58
C LEU A 131 21.03 -5.85 -5.01
N PHE A 132 20.07 -5.04 -4.59
CA PHE A 132 18.67 -5.22 -4.93
C PHE A 132 18.09 -4.00 -5.62
N GLY A 133 17.05 -4.21 -6.39
CA GLY A 133 16.31 -3.10 -6.99
C GLY A 133 14.95 -3.52 -7.50
N LEU A 134 14.07 -2.54 -7.55
CA LEU A 134 12.80 -2.59 -8.25
C LEU A 134 12.49 -1.20 -8.81
N GLY A 135 11.82 -1.17 -9.94
CA GLY A 135 11.36 0.09 -10.51
C GLY A 135 10.41 -0.15 -11.67
N GLY A 136 9.53 0.81 -11.90
CA GLY A 136 8.56 0.73 -12.96
C GLY A 136 8.09 2.09 -13.44
N LEU A 137 7.63 2.07 -14.67
CA LEU A 137 6.99 3.19 -15.37
C LEU A 137 5.56 2.79 -15.69
N SER A 138 4.63 3.73 -15.59
CA SER A 138 3.25 3.53 -16.04
C SER A 138 2.63 4.80 -16.57
N SER A 139 1.71 4.63 -17.53
CA SER A 139 0.90 5.70 -18.09
C SER A 139 -0.52 5.24 -18.29
N ALA A 140 -1.47 6.12 -17.98
CA ALA A 140 -2.90 5.94 -18.23
C ALA A 140 -3.55 7.29 -18.44
N GLY A 141 -4.78 7.31 -18.93
CA GLY A 141 -5.56 8.53 -19.07
C GLY A 141 -6.90 8.28 -19.75
N GLU A 142 -7.70 9.33 -19.82
CA GLU A 142 -8.96 9.35 -20.56
C GLU A 142 -8.83 10.34 -21.74
N ILE A 143 -9.54 10.07 -22.81
CA ILE A 143 -9.58 10.92 -24.01
C ILE A 143 -10.95 11.63 -24.03
N ALA A 144 -10.94 12.94 -24.17
CA ALA A 144 -12.18 13.71 -24.30
C ALA A 144 -12.94 13.37 -25.59
N VAL A 145 -14.25 13.39 -25.51
CA VAL A 145 -15.14 13.23 -26.67
C VAL A 145 -15.19 14.55 -27.43
N LYS A 146 -14.66 14.57 -28.66
CA LYS A 146 -14.59 15.77 -29.54
C LYS A 146 -15.89 16.00 -30.33
N ASP A 147 -17.02 15.75 -29.71
CA ASP A 147 -18.36 16.03 -30.24
C ASP A 147 -19.26 16.37 -29.05
N SER A 148 -19.54 17.64 -28.85
CA SER A 148 -20.35 18.11 -27.73
C SER A 148 -21.79 17.62 -27.77
N THR A 149 -22.29 17.18 -28.93
CA THR A 149 -23.65 16.61 -29.07
C THR A 149 -23.73 15.20 -28.49
N SER A 150 -22.59 14.54 -28.34
CA SER A 150 -22.44 13.19 -27.78
C SER A 150 -22.07 13.20 -26.28
N TRP A 151 -21.96 14.38 -25.65
CA TRP A 151 -21.62 14.46 -24.23
C TRP A 151 -22.83 14.07 -23.37
N GLU A 152 -22.67 13.02 -22.58
CA GLU A 152 -23.67 12.50 -21.62
C GLU A 152 -23.36 12.85 -20.17
N LYS A 153 -22.11 13.19 -19.89
CA LYS A 153 -21.59 13.47 -18.55
C LYS A 153 -20.44 14.48 -18.62
N ARG A 154 -20.15 15.14 -17.49
CA ARG A 154 -19.09 16.13 -17.43
C ARG A 154 -17.72 15.59 -17.89
N SER A 155 -17.39 14.35 -17.55
CA SER A 155 -16.09 13.75 -17.89
C SER A 155 -15.85 13.64 -19.40
N ASP A 156 -16.89 13.64 -20.23
CA ASP A 156 -16.74 13.54 -21.69
C ASP A 156 -16.04 14.77 -22.29
N ARG A 157 -16.08 15.90 -21.58
CA ARG A 157 -15.38 17.15 -21.92
C ARG A 157 -13.91 17.17 -21.49
N PHE A 158 -13.48 16.22 -20.64
CA PHE A 158 -12.14 16.24 -20.06
C PHE A 158 -11.27 15.15 -20.66
N GLU A 159 -10.01 15.46 -20.86
CA GLU A 159 -8.96 14.48 -21.09
C GLU A 159 -7.93 14.55 -19.96
N ASP A 160 -7.43 13.40 -19.52
CA ASP A 160 -6.40 13.34 -18.49
C ASP A 160 -5.22 12.48 -18.92
N HIS A 161 -4.06 12.87 -18.42
CA HIS A 161 -2.80 12.16 -18.60
C HIS A 161 -2.14 11.92 -17.26
N ASN A 162 -1.95 10.66 -16.92
CA ASN A 162 -1.26 10.23 -15.70
C ASN A 162 0.02 9.49 -16.09
N LEU A 163 1.17 10.05 -15.72
CA LEU A 163 2.48 9.46 -15.93
C LEU A 163 3.14 9.22 -14.58
N GLN A 164 3.56 7.98 -14.33
CA GLN A 164 4.20 7.61 -13.08
C GLN A 164 5.50 6.86 -13.31
N ALA A 165 6.50 7.21 -12.53
CA ALA A 165 7.74 6.48 -12.40
C ALA A 165 8.04 6.29 -10.92
N LEU A 166 8.41 5.07 -10.54
CA LEU A 166 8.84 4.82 -9.17
C LEU A 166 9.90 3.71 -9.15
N GLY A 167 10.80 3.78 -8.19
CA GLY A 167 11.83 2.78 -8.05
C GLY A 167 12.64 2.92 -6.76
N ALA A 168 13.32 1.83 -6.44
CA ALA A 168 14.28 1.76 -5.35
C ALA A 168 15.41 0.80 -5.72
N THR A 169 16.63 1.17 -5.38
CA THR A 169 17.79 0.28 -5.47
C THR A 169 18.69 0.47 -4.26
N GLY A 170 19.43 -0.56 -3.88
CA GLY A 170 20.31 -0.44 -2.72
C GLY A 170 21.20 -1.63 -2.52
N VAL A 171 22.16 -1.44 -1.64
CA VAL A 171 23.11 -2.46 -1.20
C VAL A 171 22.80 -2.84 0.24
N THR A 172 22.71 -4.14 0.49
CA THR A 172 22.65 -4.69 1.84
C THR A 172 23.97 -5.39 2.14
N HIS A 173 24.54 -5.12 3.31
CA HIS A 173 25.70 -5.83 3.83
C HIS A 173 25.34 -6.52 5.15
N VAL A 174 25.63 -7.79 5.26
CA VAL A 174 25.46 -8.58 6.49
C VAL A 174 26.80 -9.16 6.90
N PHE A 175 27.33 -8.67 8.00
CA PHE A 175 28.59 -9.13 8.59
C PHE A 175 28.32 -9.89 9.88
N ARG A 176 28.82 -11.11 9.98
CA ARG A 176 28.77 -11.93 11.20
C ARG A 176 30.14 -11.92 11.86
N PHE A 177 30.17 -11.52 13.12
CA PHE A 177 31.40 -11.54 13.91
C PHE A 177 31.82 -12.96 14.25
N SER A 178 33.11 -13.16 14.51
CA SER A 178 33.69 -14.47 14.82
C SER A 178 33.10 -15.14 16.06
N ASN A 179 32.52 -14.37 16.97
CA ASN A 179 31.85 -14.88 18.17
C ASN A 179 30.51 -15.62 17.87
N ASN A 180 30.03 -15.63 16.63
CA ASN A 180 28.75 -16.21 16.18
C ASN A 180 27.50 -15.72 16.94
N LYS A 181 27.66 -14.75 17.84
CA LYS A 181 26.57 -14.16 18.65
C LYS A 181 26.16 -12.79 18.15
N THR A 182 27.00 -12.16 17.35
CA THR A 182 26.82 -10.79 16.89
C THR A 182 26.79 -10.73 15.37
N TYR A 183 25.84 -9.99 14.81
CA TYR A 183 25.90 -9.59 13.40
C TYR A 183 25.50 -8.12 13.24
N LEU A 184 26.13 -7.49 12.27
CA LEU A 184 25.81 -6.15 11.79
C LEU A 184 25.10 -6.29 10.45
N ARG A 185 24.00 -5.57 10.28
CA ARG A 185 23.36 -5.40 8.97
C ARG A 185 23.30 -3.92 8.65
N SER A 186 23.82 -3.57 7.48
CA SER A 186 23.75 -2.21 6.94
C SER A 186 23.05 -2.24 5.60
N VAL A 187 22.20 -1.27 5.36
CA VAL A 187 21.50 -1.06 4.09
C VAL A 187 21.70 0.39 3.69
N PHE A 188 22.16 0.59 2.48
CA PHE A 188 22.14 1.91 1.82
C PHE A 188 21.27 1.80 0.58
N ALA A 189 20.28 2.68 0.46
CA ALA A 189 19.33 2.65 -0.64
C ALA A 189 19.01 4.05 -1.16
N VAL A 190 18.78 4.10 -2.46
CA VAL A 190 18.21 5.25 -3.18
C VAL A 190 16.85 4.83 -3.68
N SER A 191 15.85 5.68 -3.49
CA SER A 191 14.53 5.47 -4.07
C SER A 191 13.95 6.78 -4.56
N GLY A 192 13.01 6.71 -5.50
CA GLY A 192 12.34 7.89 -6.01
C GLY A 192 10.98 7.56 -6.60
N SER A 193 10.17 8.60 -6.70
CA SER A 193 8.90 8.58 -7.42
C SER A 193 8.68 9.89 -8.14
N SER A 194 8.10 9.80 -9.32
CA SER A 194 7.58 10.94 -10.09
C SER A 194 6.13 10.64 -10.43
N ASN A 195 5.24 11.55 -10.08
CA ASN A 195 3.84 11.52 -10.46
C ASN A 195 3.53 12.80 -11.21
N GLN A 196 3.03 12.66 -12.44
CA GLN A 196 2.58 13.78 -13.27
C GLN A 196 1.14 13.50 -13.66
N TYR A 197 0.24 14.36 -13.21
CA TYR A 197 -1.17 14.31 -13.58
C TYR A 197 -1.57 15.63 -14.21
N ARG A 198 -2.14 15.56 -15.38
CA ARG A 198 -2.69 16.72 -16.12
C ARG A 198 -4.12 16.41 -16.48
N LEU A 199 -5.02 17.33 -16.15
CA LEU A 199 -6.43 17.32 -16.56
C LEU A 199 -6.67 18.54 -17.42
N ASP A 200 -7.07 18.31 -18.64
CA ASP A 200 -7.46 19.36 -19.58
C ASP A 200 -8.98 19.31 -19.83
N SER A 201 -9.59 20.48 -19.92
CA SER A 201 -10.98 20.65 -20.35
C SER A 201 -11.00 21.14 -21.78
N LEU A 202 -11.82 20.57 -22.65
CA LEU A 202 -11.99 21.11 -24.01
C LEU A 202 -12.74 22.43 -23.95
N ASP A 203 -12.27 23.42 -24.71
CA ASP A 203 -13.00 24.64 -24.98
C ASP A 203 -14.11 24.43 -26.04
N ASN A 204 -14.79 25.49 -26.45
CA ASN A 204 -15.83 25.41 -27.45
C ASN A 204 -15.32 25.11 -28.88
N SER A 205 -14.01 25.17 -29.09
CA SER A 205 -13.30 24.79 -30.31
C SER A 205 -12.66 23.41 -30.23
N TYR A 206 -12.97 22.66 -29.17
CA TYR A 206 -12.37 21.37 -28.83
C TYR A 206 -10.85 21.41 -28.60
N LEU A 207 -10.31 22.59 -28.24
CA LEU A 207 -8.91 22.73 -27.86
C LEU A 207 -8.76 22.47 -26.33
N PRO A 208 -7.70 21.77 -25.89
CA PRO A 208 -7.48 21.49 -24.49
C PRO A 208 -7.03 22.77 -23.75
N ASP A 209 -7.71 23.08 -22.65
CA ASP A 209 -7.32 24.09 -21.67
C ASP A 209 -7.06 23.42 -20.34
N THR A 210 -5.89 23.69 -19.74
CA THR A 210 -5.45 22.98 -18.54
C THR A 210 -6.25 23.41 -17.31
N ALA A 211 -7.11 22.51 -16.85
CA ALA A 211 -7.93 22.68 -15.65
C ALA A 211 -7.19 22.32 -14.36
N TYR A 212 -6.26 21.34 -14.44
CA TYR A 212 -5.44 20.93 -13.29
C TYR A 212 -4.11 20.34 -13.75
N LEU A 213 -3.03 20.67 -13.05
CA LEU A 213 -1.69 20.15 -13.29
C LEU A 213 -1.01 19.84 -11.96
N GLU A 214 -0.49 18.62 -11.84
CA GLU A 214 0.31 18.16 -10.70
C GLU A 214 1.61 17.54 -11.21
N ARG A 215 2.73 17.88 -10.57
CA ARG A 215 4.06 17.29 -10.80
C ARG A 215 4.76 17.11 -9.47
N PHE A 216 4.72 15.91 -8.93
CA PHE A 216 5.34 15.56 -7.65
C PHE A 216 6.50 14.62 -7.87
N ASN A 217 7.70 15.11 -7.56
CA ASN A 217 8.94 14.37 -7.68
C ASN A 217 9.57 14.23 -6.29
N TYR A 218 9.86 13.00 -5.92
CA TYR A 218 10.58 12.68 -4.69
C TYR A 218 11.79 11.82 -4.99
N SER A 219 12.88 12.08 -4.25
CA SER A 219 14.05 11.22 -4.18
C SER A 219 14.47 11.06 -2.73
N TYR A 220 14.88 9.85 -2.38
CA TYR A 220 15.24 9.51 -1.02
C TYR A 220 16.60 8.82 -1.00
N LEU A 221 17.49 9.25 -0.10
CA LEU A 221 18.67 8.51 0.30
C LEU A 221 18.41 7.93 1.69
N ARG A 222 18.55 6.63 1.84
CA ARG A 222 18.30 5.94 3.11
C ARG A 222 19.50 5.12 3.53
N ALA A 223 19.92 5.32 4.76
CA ALA A 223 20.93 4.51 5.44
C ALA A 223 20.28 3.87 6.68
N ASN A 224 20.38 2.57 6.79
CA ASN A 224 19.91 1.83 7.95
C ASN A 224 21.01 0.88 8.39
N THR A 225 21.43 0.99 9.64
CA THR A 225 22.42 0.07 10.22
C THR A 225 21.95 -0.39 11.59
N PHE A 226 21.99 -1.69 11.83
CA PHE A 226 21.69 -2.25 13.13
C PHE A 226 22.65 -3.36 13.54
N LEU A 227 22.89 -3.44 14.83
CA LEU A 227 23.60 -4.50 15.50
C LEU A 227 22.61 -5.42 16.20
N ASN A 228 22.73 -6.71 15.98
CA ASN A 228 22.00 -7.73 16.73
C ASN A 228 23.00 -8.56 17.54
N HIS A 229 22.87 -8.54 18.87
CA HIS A 229 23.75 -9.28 19.77
C HIS A 229 22.96 -10.25 20.65
N LYS A 230 23.34 -11.52 20.60
CA LYS A 230 22.81 -12.58 21.44
C LYS A 230 23.76 -12.78 22.63
N PHE A 231 23.44 -12.21 23.80
CA PHE A 231 24.20 -12.40 25.02
C PHE A 231 24.22 -13.88 25.45
N ASN A 232 23.05 -14.51 25.46
CA ASN A 232 22.84 -15.91 25.76
C ASN A 232 21.53 -16.42 25.14
N SER A 233 21.06 -17.61 25.53
CA SER A 233 19.81 -18.21 25.02
C SER A 233 18.55 -17.43 25.41
N ARG A 234 18.61 -16.58 26.43
CA ARG A 234 17.47 -15.84 26.97
C ARG A 234 17.46 -14.37 26.53
N HIS A 235 18.62 -13.76 26.25
CA HIS A 235 18.75 -12.32 26.01
C HIS A 235 19.31 -12.03 24.64
N ILE A 236 18.54 -11.28 23.84
CA ILE A 236 18.94 -10.77 22.54
C ILE A 236 18.65 -9.27 22.52
N LEU A 237 19.65 -8.47 22.18
CA LEU A 237 19.51 -7.03 21.95
C LEU A 237 19.67 -6.74 20.47
N ARG A 238 18.77 -5.92 19.93
CA ARG A 238 18.90 -5.31 18.61
C ARG A 238 18.82 -3.79 18.77
N SER A 239 19.78 -3.08 18.24
CA SER A 239 19.77 -1.62 18.23
C SER A 239 20.23 -1.10 16.88
N GLY A 240 19.67 0.01 16.44
CA GLY A 240 19.97 0.56 15.13
C GLY A 240 19.65 2.02 14.98
N ILE A 241 20.13 2.54 13.84
CA ILE A 241 19.92 3.91 13.40
C ILE A 241 19.45 3.88 11.95
N ILE A 242 18.46 4.69 11.64
CA ILE A 242 17.91 4.89 10.29
C ILE A 242 17.96 6.38 9.99
N TYR A 243 18.58 6.74 8.89
CA TYR A 243 18.52 8.11 8.37
C TYR A 243 17.90 8.10 6.99
N SER A 244 16.92 8.97 6.78
CA SER A 244 16.26 9.18 5.49
C SER A 244 16.39 10.65 5.11
N GLN A 245 17.11 10.95 4.04
CA GLN A 245 17.18 12.26 3.41
C GLN A 245 16.12 12.31 2.31
N TYR A 246 15.26 13.30 2.35
CA TYR A 246 14.17 13.55 1.40
C TYR A 246 14.59 14.71 0.49
N TYR A 247 14.47 14.54 -0.82
CA TYR A 247 14.51 15.60 -1.80
C TYR A 247 13.16 15.65 -2.47
N TYR A 248 12.61 16.84 -2.63
CA TYR A 248 11.29 17.01 -3.23
C TYR A 248 11.27 18.17 -4.23
N GLY A 249 10.44 18.04 -5.26
CA GLY A 249 10.04 19.08 -6.18
C GLY A 249 8.55 18.92 -6.45
N LEU A 250 7.74 19.80 -5.86
CA LEU A 250 6.28 19.69 -5.79
C LEU A 250 5.68 20.89 -6.50
N PHE A 251 4.88 20.63 -7.51
CA PHE A 251 4.11 21.64 -8.21
C PHE A 251 2.69 21.17 -8.40
N SER A 252 1.72 21.98 -8.00
CA SER A 252 0.31 21.75 -8.33
C SER A 252 -0.40 23.07 -8.52
N LYS A 253 -1.14 23.16 -9.62
CA LYS A 253 -1.95 24.31 -10.01
C LYS A 253 -3.28 23.82 -10.56
N GLY A 254 -4.36 24.55 -10.29
CA GLY A 254 -5.66 24.22 -10.85
C GLY A 254 -6.71 25.27 -10.64
N LEU A 255 -7.84 25.09 -11.30
CA LEU A 255 -9.00 25.95 -11.19
C LEU A 255 -9.64 25.79 -9.80
N GLN A 256 -9.74 26.88 -9.07
CA GLN A 256 -10.52 26.95 -7.84
C GLN A 256 -11.98 27.20 -8.22
N LEU A 257 -12.84 26.22 -7.99
CA LEU A 257 -14.23 26.26 -8.45
C LEU A 257 -15.04 27.38 -7.79
N GLU A 258 -14.66 27.77 -6.56
CA GLU A 258 -15.34 28.83 -5.79
C GLU A 258 -15.08 30.22 -6.37
N THR A 259 -13.89 30.48 -6.87
CA THR A 259 -13.49 31.81 -7.39
C THR A 259 -13.42 31.85 -8.91
N GLY A 260 -13.35 30.70 -9.57
CA GLY A 260 -13.11 30.59 -11.01
C GLY A 260 -11.68 30.93 -11.44
N GLU A 261 -10.75 31.06 -10.49
CA GLU A 261 -9.37 31.44 -10.76
C GLU A 261 -8.40 30.24 -10.75
N ASN A 262 -7.37 30.32 -11.56
CA ASN A 262 -6.27 29.36 -11.53
C ASN A 262 -5.34 29.69 -10.35
N THR A 263 -5.32 28.81 -9.34
CA THR A 263 -4.53 28.98 -8.11
C THR A 263 -3.40 27.94 -8.05
N THR A 264 -2.23 28.39 -7.60
CA THR A 264 -1.10 27.52 -7.28
C THR A 264 -1.25 26.99 -5.87
N PHE A 265 -1.45 25.69 -5.72
CA PHE A 265 -1.64 25.04 -4.42
C PHE A 265 -0.33 24.71 -3.73
N ILE A 266 0.71 24.39 -4.52
CA ILE A 266 2.06 24.14 -4.06
C ILE A 266 3.04 24.39 -5.20
N ASP A 267 4.18 25.01 -4.89
CA ASP A 267 5.31 25.19 -5.79
C ASP A 267 6.59 25.27 -4.96
N GLU A 268 7.08 24.07 -4.59
CA GLU A 268 8.16 23.96 -3.62
C GLU A 268 9.22 22.96 -4.10
N LYS A 269 10.48 23.35 -3.91
CA LYS A 269 11.63 22.49 -4.15
C LYS A 269 12.59 22.59 -2.98
N GLY A 270 13.01 21.45 -2.45
CA GLY A 270 13.90 21.46 -1.30
C GLY A 270 14.27 20.08 -0.82
N ASN A 271 14.71 20.03 0.41
CA ASN A 271 15.07 18.79 1.07
C ASN A 271 14.82 18.87 2.57
N THR A 272 14.68 17.71 3.20
CA THR A 272 14.59 17.55 4.65
C THR A 272 15.04 16.15 5.03
N GLY A 273 15.10 15.84 6.32
CA GLY A 273 15.53 14.54 6.79
C GLY A 273 14.67 13.99 7.94
N LEU A 274 14.70 12.68 8.09
CA LEU A 274 14.15 11.97 9.24
C LEU A 274 15.23 11.07 9.82
N LEU A 275 15.60 11.35 11.07
CA LEU A 275 16.52 10.54 11.86
C LEU A 275 15.71 9.67 12.81
N GLN A 276 15.99 8.37 12.83
CA GLN A 276 15.32 7.42 13.71
C GLN A 276 16.36 6.53 14.39
N THR A 277 16.18 6.30 15.67
CA THR A 277 17.01 5.37 16.47
C THR A 277 16.12 4.42 17.23
N TYR A 278 16.60 3.22 17.47
CA TYR A 278 15.84 2.25 18.23
C TYR A 278 16.72 1.27 19.00
N ALA A 279 16.16 0.74 20.08
CA ALA A 279 16.70 -0.41 20.77
C ALA A 279 15.55 -1.34 21.17
N GLN A 280 15.76 -2.63 20.98
CA GLN A 280 14.78 -3.67 21.27
C GLN A 280 15.47 -4.82 21.97
N TRP A 281 14.90 -5.23 23.09
CA TRP A 281 15.39 -6.33 23.89
C TRP A 281 14.37 -7.46 23.92
N LYS A 282 14.77 -8.62 23.40
CA LYS A 282 14.01 -9.86 23.53
C LYS A 282 14.53 -10.60 24.75
N PHE A 283 13.64 -10.89 25.69
CA PHE A 283 13.93 -11.60 26.93
C PHE A 283 13.03 -12.83 27.09
N ARG A 284 13.64 -14.02 27.10
CA ARG A 284 12.95 -15.26 27.40
C ARG A 284 12.95 -15.47 28.91
N ILE A 285 11.85 -15.11 29.56
CA ILE A 285 11.69 -15.22 31.03
C ILE A 285 11.66 -16.69 31.43
N SER A 286 10.92 -17.52 30.69
CA SER A 286 10.83 -18.96 30.85
C SER A 286 10.67 -19.67 29.50
N PRO A 287 10.68 -21.01 29.41
CA PRO A 287 10.36 -21.71 28.16
C PRO A 287 8.98 -21.38 27.60
N LEU A 288 8.05 -20.95 28.45
CA LEU A 288 6.67 -20.62 28.09
C LEU A 288 6.41 -19.12 27.93
N LEU A 289 7.33 -18.25 28.36
CA LEU A 289 7.10 -16.82 28.46
C LEU A 289 8.22 -16.02 27.79
N ASP A 290 7.93 -15.42 26.65
CA ASP A 290 8.80 -14.54 25.89
C ASP A 290 8.32 -13.08 26.01
N MET A 291 9.21 -12.15 26.30
CA MET A 291 8.95 -10.70 26.35
C MET A 291 9.83 -9.97 25.34
N ASN A 292 9.26 -9.00 24.65
CA ASN A 292 9.97 -8.02 23.84
C ASN A 292 9.66 -6.63 24.39
N THR A 293 10.69 -5.84 24.65
CA THR A 293 10.53 -4.44 25.04
C THR A 293 11.54 -3.58 24.28
N GLY A 294 11.22 -2.35 24.07
CA GLY A 294 12.10 -1.44 23.36
C GLY A 294 11.54 -0.03 23.26
N PHE A 295 12.31 0.80 22.63
CA PHE A 295 11.88 2.14 22.25
C PHE A 295 12.34 2.46 20.84
N HIS A 296 11.57 3.29 20.17
CA HIS A 296 11.91 3.94 18.92
C HIS A 296 11.88 5.45 19.13
N GLN A 297 12.80 6.18 18.52
CA GLN A 297 12.84 7.63 18.57
C GLN A 297 12.88 8.16 17.14
N SER A 298 12.06 9.16 16.85
CA SER A 298 12.01 9.87 15.59
C SER A 298 12.33 11.35 15.80
N TYR A 299 13.12 11.95 14.88
CA TYR A 299 13.40 13.38 14.84
C TYR A 299 13.28 13.87 13.39
N PHE A 300 12.34 14.77 13.14
CA PHE A 300 12.06 15.30 11.82
C PHE A 300 12.73 16.67 11.64
N LEU A 301 13.61 16.77 10.64
CA LEU A 301 14.49 17.92 10.46
C LEU A 301 13.77 19.16 9.89
N LEU A 302 12.60 18.99 9.25
CA LEU A 302 11.88 20.10 8.63
C LEU A 302 11.47 21.16 9.66
N ASN A 303 11.00 20.72 10.83
CA ASN A 303 10.47 21.60 11.87
C ASN A 303 10.91 21.21 13.29
N GLY A 304 11.86 20.28 13.43
CA GLY A 304 12.38 19.84 14.74
C GLY A 304 11.43 18.95 15.54
N SER A 305 10.31 18.52 14.98
CA SER A 305 9.37 17.64 15.66
C SER A 305 9.99 16.30 16.02
N SER A 306 9.70 15.79 17.22
CA SER A 306 10.27 14.53 17.71
C SER A 306 9.27 13.71 18.51
N ALA A 307 9.53 12.40 18.59
CA ALA A 307 8.75 11.47 19.42
C ALA A 307 9.65 10.36 19.98
N ILE A 308 9.36 9.96 21.22
CA ILE A 308 9.90 8.75 21.84
C ILE A 308 8.74 7.77 21.97
N GLU A 309 8.94 6.56 21.49
CA GLU A 309 7.90 5.57 21.26
C GLU A 309 8.25 4.26 22.01
N PRO A 310 7.88 4.13 23.31
CA PRO A 310 8.03 2.88 24.05
C PRO A 310 7.13 1.80 23.46
N ARG A 311 7.62 0.57 23.42
CA ARG A 311 6.92 -0.61 22.88
C ARG A 311 7.18 -1.83 23.75
N TRP A 312 6.14 -2.61 23.92
CA TRP A 312 6.17 -3.79 24.76
C TRP A 312 5.31 -4.90 24.14
N GLY A 313 5.77 -6.14 24.28
CA GLY A 313 5.04 -7.32 23.86
C GLY A 313 5.38 -8.51 24.73
N LEU A 314 4.39 -9.34 24.99
CA LEU A 314 4.49 -10.56 25.77
C LEU A 314 3.81 -11.71 25.04
N GLN A 315 4.47 -12.87 24.99
CA GLN A 315 3.86 -14.11 24.52
C GLN A 315 3.94 -15.16 25.63
N TYR A 316 2.79 -15.69 26.01
CA TYR A 316 2.66 -16.73 27.02
C TYR A 316 2.03 -18.00 26.43
N ARG A 317 2.80 -19.08 26.33
CA ARG A 317 2.35 -20.42 25.90
C ARG A 317 1.88 -21.19 27.12
N PHE A 318 0.62 -21.02 27.49
CA PHE A 318 0.07 -21.61 28.71
C PHE A 318 -0.37 -23.07 28.55
N ALA A 319 -0.45 -23.57 27.31
CA ALA A 319 -0.67 -24.97 26.98
C ALA A 319 -0.01 -25.32 25.63
N GLU A 320 0.13 -26.59 25.32
CA GLU A 320 0.80 -27.05 24.08
C GLU A 320 0.26 -26.43 22.77
N ARG A 321 -1.04 -26.13 22.77
CA ARG A 321 -1.73 -25.62 21.57
C ARG A 321 -2.20 -24.18 21.71
N HIS A 322 -1.96 -23.55 22.84
CA HIS A 322 -2.49 -22.22 23.15
C HIS A 322 -1.38 -21.24 23.49
N ALA A 323 -1.41 -20.08 22.85
CA ALA A 323 -0.58 -18.96 23.22
C ALA A 323 -1.41 -17.68 23.36
N LEU A 324 -1.17 -16.93 24.41
CA LEU A 324 -1.67 -15.59 24.62
C LEU A 324 -0.60 -14.58 24.23
N ASN A 325 -0.97 -13.59 23.43
CA ASN A 325 -0.10 -12.50 22.99
C ASN A 325 -0.65 -11.17 23.52
N LEU A 326 0.17 -10.39 24.18
CA LEU A 326 -0.15 -9.05 24.63
C LEU A 326 0.80 -8.07 23.96
N GLY A 327 0.30 -6.96 23.47
CA GLY A 327 1.10 -5.92 22.86
C GLY A 327 0.60 -4.53 23.26
N ALA A 328 1.54 -3.64 23.56
CA ALA A 328 1.25 -2.22 23.75
C ALA A 328 2.39 -1.38 23.17
N GLY A 329 2.08 -0.22 22.63
CA GLY A 329 3.10 0.64 22.06
C GLY A 329 2.59 2.01 21.70
N LEU A 330 3.51 2.97 21.78
CA LEU A 330 3.33 4.30 21.19
C LEU A 330 4.01 4.32 19.82
N HIS A 331 3.34 4.89 18.85
CA HIS A 331 3.80 5.03 17.47
C HIS A 331 3.62 6.46 17.00
N SER A 332 4.46 6.91 16.09
CA SER A 332 4.32 8.23 15.47
C SER A 332 4.61 8.19 13.98
N ARG A 333 4.09 9.20 13.26
CA ARG A 333 4.32 9.36 11.82
C ARG A 333 4.38 10.84 11.48
N ILE A 334 5.29 11.22 10.55
CA ILE A 334 5.22 12.48 9.83
C ILE A 334 4.09 12.41 8.81
N GLU A 335 3.49 13.54 8.49
CA GLU A 335 2.55 13.62 7.37
C GLU A 335 3.29 13.62 6.01
N PRO A 336 2.60 13.43 4.88
CA PRO A 336 3.19 13.66 3.57
C PRO A 336 3.84 15.04 3.48
N ILE A 337 5.01 15.15 2.82
CA ILE A 337 5.76 16.43 2.72
C ILE A 337 4.91 17.53 2.10
N SER A 338 4.06 17.20 1.12
CA SER A 338 3.13 18.12 0.48
C SER A 338 2.16 18.79 1.46
N VAL A 339 1.75 18.09 2.53
CA VAL A 339 0.87 18.66 3.56
C VAL A 339 1.55 19.81 4.32
N TYR A 340 2.84 19.63 4.66
CA TYR A 340 3.62 20.70 5.34
C TYR A 340 3.85 21.92 4.46
N LEU A 341 3.93 21.72 3.16
CA LEU A 341 4.34 22.74 2.19
C LEU A 341 3.15 23.34 1.40
N THR A 342 1.93 22.99 1.76
CA THR A 342 0.73 23.62 1.21
C THR A 342 0.79 25.13 1.38
N ARG A 343 0.42 25.87 0.32
CA ARG A 343 0.38 27.33 0.29
C ARG A 343 -1.04 27.85 0.46
N ASN A 344 -1.15 28.93 1.22
CA ASN A 344 -2.30 29.84 1.18
C ASN A 344 -1.81 31.14 0.54
N GLU A 345 -2.23 31.40 -0.70
CA GLU A 345 -1.84 32.55 -1.49
C GLU A 345 -2.77 33.73 -1.20
N SER A 346 -2.20 34.91 -1.02
CA SER A 346 -2.91 36.16 -0.83
C SER A 346 -3.10 36.89 -2.16
N PRO A 347 -4.09 37.80 -2.29
CA PRO A 347 -4.35 38.54 -3.55
C PRO A 347 -3.17 39.39 -4.03
N ASP A 348 -2.24 39.76 -3.15
CA ASP A 348 -1.01 40.51 -3.47
C ASP A 348 0.14 39.62 -4.00
N GLY A 349 -0.09 38.32 -4.14
CA GLY A 349 0.89 37.34 -4.60
C GLY A 349 1.81 36.83 -3.48
N SER A 350 1.67 37.31 -2.24
CA SER A 350 2.34 36.72 -1.08
C SER A 350 1.69 35.40 -0.69
N TYR A 351 2.44 34.53 0.00
CA TYR A 351 1.87 33.27 0.49
C TYR A 351 2.39 32.91 1.88
N THR A 352 1.61 32.07 2.56
CA THR A 352 1.98 31.46 3.83
C THR A 352 1.98 29.93 3.70
N GLN A 353 2.73 29.24 4.57
CA GLN A 353 2.73 27.78 4.70
C GLN A 353 2.23 27.40 6.09
N PRO A 354 0.90 27.43 6.32
CA PRO A 354 0.34 27.31 7.65
C PRO A 354 0.59 25.95 8.32
N ASN A 355 0.85 24.92 7.51
CA ASN A 355 1.02 23.53 7.96
C ASN A 355 2.49 23.18 8.28
N LYS A 356 3.45 24.08 8.07
CA LYS A 356 4.88 23.77 8.15
C LYS A 356 5.32 23.26 9.53
N ASP A 357 4.69 23.75 10.58
CA ASP A 357 5.04 23.45 11.98
C ASP A 357 4.19 22.32 12.58
N LEU A 358 3.44 21.57 11.76
CA LEU A 358 2.69 20.42 12.23
C LEU A 358 3.64 19.38 12.86
N GLY A 359 3.29 18.96 14.08
CA GLY A 359 3.99 17.89 14.78
C GLY A 359 3.62 16.51 14.25
N LEU A 360 4.27 15.49 14.80
CA LEU A 360 3.98 14.10 14.44
C LEU A 360 2.60 13.67 14.97
N THR A 361 1.81 13.05 14.11
CA THR A 361 0.62 12.31 14.53
C THR A 361 1.05 11.10 15.35
N ARG A 362 0.40 10.86 16.50
CA ARG A 362 0.74 9.81 17.45
C ARG A 362 -0.40 8.82 17.62
N SER A 363 -0.05 7.57 17.95
CA SER A 363 -1.01 6.50 18.14
C SER A 363 -0.58 5.58 19.29
N LEU A 364 -1.45 5.43 20.28
CA LEU A 364 -1.30 4.44 21.35
C LEU A 364 -2.05 3.16 20.94
N HIS A 365 -1.37 2.02 21.01
CA HIS A 365 -1.92 0.71 20.69
C HIS A 365 -1.97 -0.19 21.91
N ALA A 366 -3.04 -0.98 22.00
CA ALA A 366 -3.16 -2.11 22.91
C ALA A 366 -3.80 -3.29 22.15
N VAL A 367 -3.17 -4.46 22.24
CA VAL A 367 -3.61 -5.67 21.52
C VAL A 367 -3.56 -6.86 22.46
N VAL A 368 -4.62 -7.66 22.44
CA VAL A 368 -4.70 -8.97 23.11
C VAL A 368 -5.01 -10.01 22.04
N GLY A 369 -4.11 -10.96 21.86
CA GLY A 369 -4.25 -12.00 20.85
C GLY A 369 -4.23 -13.40 21.49
N HIS A 370 -4.99 -14.33 20.90
CA HIS A 370 -4.96 -15.74 21.26
C HIS A 370 -4.69 -16.57 20.00
N ASP A 371 -3.68 -17.42 20.08
CA ASP A 371 -3.33 -18.40 19.07
C ASP A 371 -3.72 -19.80 19.52
N LEU A 372 -4.52 -20.50 18.71
CA LEU A 372 -4.91 -21.89 18.92
C LEU A 372 -4.45 -22.75 17.74
N SER A 373 -3.57 -23.72 18.00
CA SER A 373 -3.20 -24.74 17.02
C SER A 373 -4.25 -25.85 17.01
N ILE A 374 -4.95 -26.04 15.89
CA ILE A 374 -5.98 -27.05 15.69
C ILE A 374 -5.35 -28.26 14.99
N GLY A 375 -5.05 -29.29 15.75
CA GLY A 375 -4.30 -30.43 15.24
C GLY A 375 -2.89 -30.02 14.79
N LYS A 376 -2.41 -30.60 13.67
CA LYS A 376 -1.06 -30.33 13.11
C LYS A 376 -1.05 -29.33 11.95
N HIS A 377 -2.21 -28.98 11.42
CA HIS A 377 -2.29 -28.32 10.10
C HIS A 377 -3.24 -27.14 10.05
N ALA A 378 -3.92 -26.82 11.12
CA ALA A 378 -4.80 -25.66 11.18
C ALA A 378 -4.48 -24.79 12.40
N ARG A 379 -4.82 -23.51 12.28
CA ARG A 379 -4.61 -22.51 13.31
C ARG A 379 -5.80 -21.56 13.34
N LEU A 380 -6.23 -21.21 14.54
CA LEU A 380 -7.15 -20.11 14.78
C LEU A 380 -6.39 -19.01 15.52
N LYS A 381 -6.36 -17.82 14.95
CA LYS A 381 -5.84 -16.60 15.58
C LYS A 381 -7.01 -15.68 15.85
N SER A 382 -7.11 -15.15 17.06
CA SER A 382 -8.12 -14.16 17.45
C SER A 382 -7.42 -12.99 18.12
N GLU A 383 -7.78 -11.76 17.76
CA GLU A 383 -7.17 -10.55 18.28
C GLU A 383 -8.25 -9.51 18.59
N VAL A 384 -8.15 -8.90 19.75
CA VAL A 384 -8.89 -7.69 20.12
C VAL A 384 -7.89 -6.56 20.21
N TYR A 385 -8.20 -5.44 19.59
CA TYR A 385 -7.30 -4.29 19.58
C TYR A 385 -8.05 -2.99 19.90
N TYR A 386 -7.29 -2.05 20.48
CA TYR A 386 -7.67 -0.66 20.66
C TYR A 386 -6.52 0.22 20.23
N GLN A 387 -6.82 1.22 19.39
CA GLN A 387 -5.88 2.23 18.91
C GLN A 387 -6.48 3.61 19.19
N TYR A 388 -5.72 4.44 19.88
CA TYR A 388 -6.08 5.84 20.16
C TYR A 388 -5.06 6.77 19.50
N LEU A 389 -5.53 7.62 18.59
CA LEU A 389 -4.73 8.60 17.89
C LEU A 389 -4.91 9.97 18.53
N PHE A 390 -3.82 10.71 18.65
CA PHE A 390 -3.80 12.08 19.18
C PHE A 390 -2.75 12.92 18.45
N ASN A 391 -2.74 14.23 18.64
CA ASN A 391 -2.00 15.16 17.80
C ASN A 391 -2.34 14.97 16.30
N VAL A 392 -3.57 14.64 15.99
CA VAL A 392 -4.05 14.45 14.63
C VAL A 392 -4.29 15.82 14.01
N PRO A 393 -3.73 16.14 12.84
CA PRO A 393 -4.05 17.37 12.13
C PRO A 393 -5.53 17.41 11.73
N VAL A 394 -6.19 18.51 12.11
CA VAL A 394 -7.59 18.81 11.79
C VAL A 394 -7.69 20.23 11.26
N ASP A 395 -8.66 20.48 10.36
CA ASP A 395 -8.89 21.80 9.77
C ASP A 395 -9.31 22.81 10.84
N THR A 396 -8.66 23.96 10.83
CA THR A 396 -8.92 25.07 11.76
C THR A 396 -9.94 26.06 11.24
N THR A 397 -10.41 25.92 10.01
CA THR A 397 -11.43 26.80 9.43
C THR A 397 -12.75 26.63 10.17
N PHE A 398 -13.35 27.75 10.59
CA PHE A 398 -14.58 27.72 11.36
C PHE A 398 -15.68 26.90 10.67
N GLY A 399 -16.29 25.98 11.43
CA GLY A 399 -17.35 25.09 10.95
C GLY A 399 -16.89 23.87 10.19
N GLN A 400 -15.60 23.78 9.76
CA GLN A 400 -15.06 22.60 9.13
C GLN A 400 -14.83 21.47 10.14
N LYS A 401 -15.06 20.24 9.70
CA LYS A 401 -14.90 19.03 10.51
C LYS A 401 -13.97 18.02 9.82
N GLU A 402 -13.01 18.53 9.07
CA GLU A 402 -12.07 17.70 8.35
C GLU A 402 -10.89 17.25 9.21
N SER A 403 -10.42 16.05 8.96
CA SER A 403 -9.24 15.47 9.58
C SER A 403 -8.37 14.82 8.52
N ILE A 404 -7.07 14.94 8.69
CA ILE A 404 -6.08 14.27 7.82
C ILE A 404 -6.25 12.76 7.77
N LEU A 405 -6.91 12.15 8.75
CA LEU A 405 -7.24 10.71 8.76
C LEU A 405 -8.17 10.30 7.61
N ASN A 406 -8.87 11.25 7.00
CA ASN A 406 -9.77 11.01 5.87
C ASN A 406 -9.18 11.46 4.52
N LEU A 407 -7.97 12.01 4.52
CA LEU A 407 -7.32 12.45 3.30
C LEU A 407 -7.10 11.27 2.35
N SER A 408 -7.52 11.42 1.10
CA SER A 408 -7.40 10.36 0.09
C SER A 408 -6.13 10.47 -0.76
N SER A 409 -5.51 11.65 -0.76
CA SER A 409 -4.25 11.96 -1.43
C SER A 409 -3.38 12.80 -0.51
N GLY A 410 -2.09 12.93 -0.80
CA GLY A 410 -1.17 13.73 0.00
C GLY A 410 -1.33 15.24 -0.16
N LEU A 411 -2.17 15.72 -1.09
CA LEU A 411 -2.42 17.14 -1.29
C LEU A 411 -3.65 17.59 -0.50
N THR A 412 -3.53 18.72 0.20
CA THR A 412 -4.62 19.37 0.94
C THR A 412 -4.61 20.87 0.67
N ARG A 413 -5.73 21.52 0.86
CA ARG A 413 -5.85 22.99 0.86
C ARG A 413 -6.17 23.53 2.26
N ALA A 414 -6.40 22.64 3.20
CA ALA A 414 -6.80 23.01 4.55
C ALA A 414 -5.63 23.52 5.37
N THR A 415 -5.92 24.47 6.26
CA THR A 415 -5.01 24.89 7.33
C THR A 415 -5.23 24.00 8.53
N TYR A 416 -4.23 23.21 8.88
CA TYR A 416 -4.33 22.23 9.94
C TYR A 416 -3.66 22.65 11.25
N ALA A 417 -4.19 22.14 12.36
CA ALA A 417 -3.54 22.12 13.66
C ALA A 417 -3.58 20.70 14.27
N ASN A 418 -2.60 20.37 15.09
CA ASN A 418 -2.52 19.07 15.79
C ASN A 418 -3.47 19.00 17.01
N ALA A 419 -4.75 19.25 16.79
CA ALA A 419 -5.79 19.33 17.85
C ALA A 419 -6.76 18.15 17.85
N GLY A 420 -6.72 17.32 16.82
CA GLY A 420 -7.68 16.23 16.62
C GLY A 420 -7.28 14.91 17.25
N PHE A 421 -8.24 14.00 17.23
CA PHE A 421 -8.15 12.65 17.79
C PHE A 421 -8.72 11.62 16.83
N GLY A 422 -8.34 10.34 17.05
CA GLY A 422 -8.93 9.20 16.37
C GLY A 422 -9.03 8.01 17.31
N ARG A 423 -9.95 7.09 17.02
CA ARG A 423 -10.02 5.81 17.73
C ARG A 423 -10.44 4.70 16.79
N ASN A 424 -9.72 3.60 16.87
CA ASN A 424 -10.03 2.37 16.14
C ASN A 424 -10.04 1.22 17.14
N TYR A 425 -11.06 0.39 17.08
CA TYR A 425 -11.12 -0.81 17.91
C TYR A 425 -11.92 -1.89 17.22
N GLY A 426 -11.58 -3.14 17.51
CA GLY A 426 -12.23 -4.26 16.85
C GLY A 426 -11.76 -5.62 17.34
N LEU A 427 -12.40 -6.62 16.77
CA LEU A 427 -12.10 -8.03 16.90
C LEU A 427 -11.75 -8.58 15.52
N GLU A 428 -10.63 -9.27 15.42
CA GLU A 428 -10.19 -9.96 14.21
C GLU A 428 -10.03 -11.45 14.50
N MET A 429 -10.46 -12.28 13.55
CA MET A 429 -10.30 -13.73 13.62
C MET A 429 -9.77 -14.26 12.30
N THR A 430 -8.79 -15.16 12.37
CA THR A 430 -8.24 -15.85 11.21
C THR A 430 -8.22 -17.35 11.49
N LEU A 431 -8.98 -18.12 10.75
CA LEU A 431 -8.91 -19.57 10.71
C LEU A 431 -8.21 -19.98 9.43
N GLU A 432 -7.05 -20.65 9.56
CA GLU A 432 -6.28 -21.12 8.42
C GLU A 432 -5.97 -22.60 8.53
N ARG A 433 -6.02 -23.28 7.38
CA ARG A 433 -5.46 -24.60 7.18
C ARG A 433 -4.37 -24.51 6.14
N PHE A 434 -3.16 -24.89 6.51
CA PHE A 434 -2.03 -24.96 5.59
C PHE A 434 -2.24 -26.05 4.54
N PHE A 435 -1.64 -25.84 3.34
CA PHE A 435 -1.75 -26.80 2.24
C PHE A 435 -1.25 -28.18 2.67
N ARG A 436 -2.16 -29.14 2.72
CA ARG A 436 -1.91 -30.56 2.97
C ARG A 436 -3.06 -31.39 2.48
N GLU A 437 -2.78 -32.63 2.05
CA GLU A 437 -3.81 -33.53 1.52
C GLU A 437 -4.60 -32.90 0.37
N HIS A 438 -3.85 -32.12 -0.46
CA HIS A 438 -4.34 -31.46 -1.66
C HIS A 438 -5.23 -30.24 -1.45
N TYR A 439 -5.46 -29.76 -0.24
CA TYR A 439 -6.27 -28.56 -0.03
C TYR A 439 -5.74 -27.64 1.07
N PHE A 440 -6.15 -26.38 0.96
CA PHE A 440 -5.94 -25.33 1.96
C PHE A 440 -7.14 -24.42 2.02
N PHE A 441 -7.31 -23.72 3.11
CA PHE A 441 -8.23 -22.60 3.19
C PHE A 441 -7.77 -21.57 4.23
N MET A 442 -8.24 -20.33 4.07
CA MET A 442 -8.11 -19.27 5.04
C MET A 442 -9.42 -18.47 5.09
N LEU A 443 -9.97 -18.35 6.28
CA LEU A 443 -11.15 -17.53 6.56
C LEU A 443 -10.72 -16.43 7.52
N THR A 444 -10.93 -15.17 7.15
CA THR A 444 -10.66 -14.03 8.00
C THR A 444 -11.93 -13.22 8.19
N GLY A 445 -12.15 -12.78 9.42
CA GLY A 445 -13.27 -11.91 9.77
C GLY A 445 -12.79 -10.80 10.70
N SER A 446 -13.28 -9.60 10.46
CA SER A 446 -13.04 -8.44 11.31
C SER A 446 -14.33 -7.68 11.52
N VAL A 447 -14.59 -7.32 12.78
CA VAL A 447 -15.64 -6.37 13.16
C VAL A 447 -14.96 -5.22 13.88
N PHE A 448 -15.17 -3.99 13.41
CA PHE A 448 -14.41 -2.85 13.89
C PHE A 448 -15.22 -1.55 13.86
N ASN A 449 -14.72 -0.57 14.60
CA ASN A 449 -15.16 0.82 14.54
C ASN A 449 -13.96 1.73 14.32
N SER A 450 -14.11 2.74 13.47
CA SER A 450 -13.09 3.73 13.14
C SER A 450 -13.72 5.12 13.14
N GLU A 451 -13.29 5.95 14.08
CA GLU A 451 -13.85 7.28 14.29
C GLU A 451 -12.77 8.31 14.52
N TYR A 452 -13.09 9.57 14.23
CA TYR A 452 -12.24 10.72 14.51
C TYR A 452 -13.02 11.84 15.20
N SER A 453 -12.31 12.76 15.82
CA SER A 453 -12.86 13.95 16.44
C SER A 453 -11.95 15.15 16.17
N VAL A 454 -12.54 16.31 15.93
CA VAL A 454 -11.81 17.57 15.74
C VAL A 454 -11.68 18.36 17.04
N ASP A 455 -12.53 18.09 18.04
CA ASP A 455 -12.66 18.84 19.29
C ASP A 455 -12.55 17.99 20.57
N GLY A 456 -12.37 16.67 20.42
CA GLY A 456 -12.35 15.70 21.51
C GLY A 456 -13.72 15.31 22.07
N ASN A 457 -14.79 16.05 21.71
CA ASN A 457 -16.14 15.84 22.23
C ASN A 457 -17.05 15.13 21.22
N SER A 458 -17.04 15.60 19.97
CA SER A 458 -17.90 15.09 18.92
C SER A 458 -17.13 14.05 18.08
N TRP A 459 -17.67 12.83 17.95
CA TRP A 459 -17.06 11.74 17.20
C TRP A 459 -17.78 11.47 15.89
N TYR A 460 -17.03 11.40 14.81
CA TYR A 460 -17.49 11.16 13.44
C TYR A 460 -16.85 9.89 12.89
N ASN A 461 -17.57 9.19 12.00
CA ASN A 461 -16.96 8.06 11.31
C ASN A 461 -15.80 8.51 10.43
N THR A 462 -14.74 7.72 10.33
CA THR A 462 -13.81 7.89 9.23
C THR A 462 -14.43 7.37 7.92
N ARG A 463 -13.91 7.80 6.78
CA ARG A 463 -14.35 7.29 5.46
C ARG A 463 -14.23 5.76 5.34
N PHE A 464 -13.32 5.14 6.11
CA PHE A 464 -13.02 3.71 6.08
C PHE A 464 -13.84 2.88 7.06
N ASN A 465 -14.77 3.50 7.82
CA ASN A 465 -15.55 2.80 8.83
C ASN A 465 -16.67 1.93 8.22
N GLY A 466 -16.26 0.86 7.54
CA GLY A 466 -17.17 -0.14 6.97
C GLY A 466 -17.80 -1.08 7.99
N ARG A 467 -17.33 -1.07 9.23
CA ARG A 467 -17.80 -1.86 10.37
C ARG A 467 -17.43 -3.33 10.36
N TYR A 468 -17.33 -3.98 9.22
CA TYR A 468 -16.94 -5.38 9.12
C TYR A 468 -16.26 -5.70 7.80
N MET A 469 -15.48 -6.78 7.81
CA MET A 469 -14.85 -7.37 6.63
C MET A 469 -14.72 -8.88 6.81
N LEU A 470 -15.16 -9.64 5.81
CA LEU A 470 -15.03 -11.08 5.74
C LEU A 470 -14.29 -11.46 4.45
N ASN A 471 -13.27 -12.30 4.56
CA ASN A 471 -12.59 -12.89 3.42
C ASN A 471 -12.54 -14.40 3.60
N GLY A 472 -12.88 -15.12 2.56
CA GLY A 472 -12.70 -16.55 2.46
C GLY A 472 -11.88 -16.87 1.22
N LEU A 473 -10.81 -17.63 1.37
CA LEU A 473 -10.10 -18.21 0.23
C LEU A 473 -9.79 -19.66 0.52
N GLY A 474 -9.80 -20.48 -0.54
CA GLY A 474 -9.44 -21.88 -0.44
C GLY A 474 -9.18 -22.47 -1.81
N GLY A 475 -8.48 -23.58 -1.82
CA GLY A 475 -8.14 -24.27 -3.04
C GLY A 475 -7.98 -25.77 -2.84
N TYR A 476 -8.20 -26.48 -3.93
CA TYR A 476 -7.97 -27.92 -4.03
C TYR A 476 -7.12 -28.24 -5.26
N GLU A 477 -6.19 -29.19 -5.09
CA GLU A 477 -5.28 -29.64 -6.14
C GLU A 477 -5.56 -31.11 -6.49
N PHE A 478 -5.93 -31.35 -7.73
CA PHE A 478 -6.13 -32.67 -8.30
C PHE A 478 -4.86 -33.12 -9.03
N LEU A 479 -4.37 -34.29 -8.67
CA LEU A 479 -3.24 -34.91 -9.37
C LEU A 479 -3.78 -35.82 -10.48
N PHE A 480 -3.24 -35.67 -11.69
CA PHE A 480 -3.67 -36.47 -12.83
C PHE A 480 -2.49 -36.88 -13.74
N GLY A 481 -2.79 -37.67 -14.77
CA GLY A 481 -1.82 -38.17 -15.73
C GLY A 481 -0.99 -39.36 -15.20
N LYS A 482 -0.06 -39.82 -16.04
CA LYS A 482 0.83 -40.94 -15.70
C LYS A 482 1.71 -40.53 -14.51
N ASN A 483 1.73 -41.36 -13.48
CA ASN A 483 2.47 -41.13 -12.23
C ASN A 483 2.00 -39.90 -11.43
N LYS A 484 0.78 -39.38 -11.65
CA LYS A 484 0.21 -38.24 -10.94
C LYS A 484 1.13 -36.99 -10.93
N ARG A 485 1.82 -36.74 -12.04
CA ARG A 485 2.78 -35.62 -12.16
C ARG A 485 2.12 -34.30 -12.46
N ASN A 486 1.00 -34.33 -13.18
CA ASN A 486 0.30 -33.12 -13.58
C ASN A 486 -0.70 -32.69 -12.50
N THR A 487 -0.98 -31.39 -12.43
CA THR A 487 -1.86 -30.84 -11.41
C THR A 487 -2.94 -29.97 -12.04
N LEU A 488 -4.16 -30.08 -11.52
CA LEU A 488 -5.25 -29.14 -11.73
C LEU A 488 -5.59 -28.52 -10.39
N SER A 489 -5.28 -27.24 -10.22
CA SER A 489 -5.62 -26.48 -9.02
C SER A 489 -6.86 -25.64 -9.29
N ILE A 490 -7.84 -25.72 -8.41
CA ILE A 490 -9.06 -24.89 -8.43
C ILE A 490 -9.08 -24.08 -7.14
N ASN A 491 -9.19 -22.76 -7.26
CA ASN A 491 -9.23 -21.86 -6.11
C ASN A 491 -10.43 -20.94 -6.19
N SER A 492 -10.92 -20.57 -5.02
CA SER A 492 -12.04 -19.66 -4.84
C SER A 492 -11.69 -18.61 -3.80
N ARG A 493 -12.11 -17.37 -4.04
CA ARG A 493 -11.96 -16.27 -3.09
C ARG A 493 -13.26 -15.47 -3.01
N ILE A 494 -13.72 -15.23 -1.81
CA ILE A 494 -14.90 -14.39 -1.53
C ILE A 494 -14.45 -13.23 -0.65
N ILE A 495 -14.90 -12.03 -0.99
CA ILE A 495 -14.71 -10.82 -0.19
C ILE A 495 -16.08 -10.22 0.06
N TRP A 496 -16.41 -9.99 1.33
CA TRP A 496 -17.61 -9.26 1.73
C TRP A 496 -17.23 -8.26 2.80
N ARG A 497 -17.48 -6.98 2.56
CA ARG A 497 -17.20 -5.92 3.52
C ARG A 497 -18.27 -4.84 3.51
N GLY A 498 -18.44 -4.18 4.63
CA GLY A 498 -19.28 -3.01 4.70
C GLY A 498 -18.77 -1.88 3.79
N GLY A 499 -19.69 -1.13 3.23
CA GLY A 499 -19.38 -0.02 2.33
C GLY A 499 -18.59 1.10 3.00
N ASN A 500 -17.78 1.81 2.24
CA ASN A 500 -17.09 3.01 2.71
C ASN A 500 -18.10 4.10 3.12
N ARG A 501 -17.68 4.97 4.03
CA ARG A 501 -18.46 6.12 4.45
C ARG A 501 -18.21 7.31 3.53
N TYR A 502 -19.24 8.14 3.35
CA TYR A 502 -19.14 9.40 2.61
C TYR A 502 -20.04 10.47 3.27
N THR A 503 -19.74 11.72 2.99
CA THR A 503 -20.56 12.86 3.37
C THR A 503 -21.62 13.08 2.29
N ALA A 504 -22.87 13.27 2.67
CA ALA A 504 -23.94 13.49 1.72
C ALA A 504 -23.70 14.75 0.88
N VAL A 505 -24.08 14.70 -0.38
CA VAL A 505 -24.08 15.85 -1.27
C VAL A 505 -25.31 16.72 -0.95
N ASP A 506 -25.10 18.01 -0.76
CA ASP A 506 -26.18 19.00 -0.78
C ASP A 506 -26.54 19.30 -2.23
N THR A 507 -27.54 18.59 -2.74
CA THR A 507 -27.96 18.69 -4.12
C THR A 507 -28.46 20.09 -4.48
N ALA A 508 -29.18 20.78 -3.58
CA ALA A 508 -29.71 22.10 -3.84
C ALA A 508 -28.57 23.14 -3.94
N ALA A 509 -27.64 23.13 -2.97
CA ALA A 509 -26.46 23.98 -3.04
C ALA A 509 -25.58 23.66 -4.26
N SER A 510 -25.40 22.37 -4.60
CA SER A 510 -24.61 21.95 -5.77
C SER A 510 -25.20 22.42 -7.08
N ILE A 511 -26.54 22.43 -7.23
CA ILE A 511 -27.22 22.99 -8.41
C ILE A 511 -26.98 24.49 -8.53
N LEU A 512 -27.05 25.21 -7.41
CA LEU A 512 -26.86 26.67 -7.38
C LEU A 512 -25.42 27.07 -7.72
N THR A 513 -24.44 26.35 -7.19
CA THR A 513 -23.02 26.67 -7.37
C THR A 513 -22.42 26.10 -8.66
N GLY A 514 -23.05 25.06 -9.24
CA GLY A 514 -22.53 24.36 -10.42
C GLY A 514 -21.37 23.39 -10.12
N TYR A 515 -21.06 23.16 -8.84
CA TYR A 515 -20.06 22.17 -8.40
C TYR A 515 -20.54 21.41 -7.16
N GLU A 516 -19.86 20.32 -6.80
CA GLU A 516 -20.23 19.47 -5.67
C GLU A 516 -20.08 20.22 -4.35
N VAL A 517 -21.17 20.37 -3.61
CA VAL A 517 -21.21 20.89 -2.25
C VAL A 517 -21.62 19.76 -1.32
N LEU A 518 -20.84 19.52 -0.26
CA LEU A 518 -21.13 18.51 0.75
C LEU A 518 -21.80 19.12 1.96
N THR A 519 -22.66 18.33 2.64
CA THR A 519 -23.24 18.74 3.94
C THR A 519 -22.19 18.63 5.03
N ASN A 520 -21.96 19.71 5.79
CA ASN A 520 -20.95 19.73 6.88
C ASN A 520 -21.47 19.32 8.24
N GLU A 521 -22.78 19.14 8.41
CA GLU A 521 -23.37 18.85 9.73
C GLU A 521 -22.92 17.52 10.31
N LYS A 522 -22.89 16.45 9.47
CA LYS A 522 -22.52 15.09 9.86
C LYS A 522 -21.61 14.45 8.80
N PRO A 523 -20.32 14.79 8.80
CA PRO A 523 -19.39 14.19 7.83
C PRO A 523 -19.34 12.66 7.96
N PHE A 524 -19.20 11.98 6.83
CA PHE A 524 -19.11 10.52 6.74
C PHE A 524 -20.26 9.75 7.41
N SER A 525 -21.46 10.37 7.50
CA SER A 525 -22.66 9.75 8.07
C SER A 525 -23.29 8.70 7.16
N GLN A 526 -23.17 8.87 5.86
CA GLN A 526 -23.74 7.97 4.86
C GLN A 526 -22.77 6.80 4.56
N LYS A 527 -23.30 5.72 3.97
CA LYS A 527 -22.54 4.52 3.61
C LYS A 527 -22.93 4.11 2.18
N VAL A 528 -21.93 3.83 1.34
CA VAL A 528 -22.21 3.18 0.04
C VAL A 528 -22.66 1.73 0.29
N PRO A 529 -23.38 1.08 -0.65
CA PRO A 529 -23.74 -0.33 -0.55
C PRO A 529 -22.55 -1.22 -0.22
N ASP A 530 -22.80 -2.30 0.50
CA ASP A 530 -21.77 -3.24 0.90
C ASP A 530 -21.07 -3.85 -0.32
N TYR A 531 -19.75 -3.94 -0.24
CA TYR A 531 -18.92 -4.53 -1.27
C TYR A 531 -18.96 -6.05 -1.19
N TRP A 532 -19.21 -6.68 -2.33
CA TRP A 532 -19.20 -8.12 -2.49
C TRP A 532 -18.44 -8.48 -3.77
N ARG A 533 -17.55 -9.47 -3.67
CA ARG A 533 -16.84 -10.00 -4.83
C ARG A 533 -16.53 -11.48 -4.64
N TRP A 534 -16.78 -12.26 -5.66
CA TRP A 534 -16.41 -13.66 -5.73
C TRP A 534 -15.50 -13.89 -6.93
N ASP A 535 -14.30 -14.47 -6.69
CA ASP A 535 -13.31 -14.79 -7.69
C ASP A 535 -13.13 -16.31 -7.75
N LEU A 536 -12.98 -16.85 -8.97
CA LEU A 536 -12.65 -18.24 -9.22
C LEU A 536 -11.37 -18.30 -10.07
N SER A 537 -10.48 -19.23 -9.75
CA SER A 537 -9.33 -19.50 -10.59
C SER A 537 -9.07 -20.98 -10.76
N SER A 538 -8.59 -21.35 -11.94
CA SER A 538 -8.16 -22.70 -12.28
C SER A 538 -6.76 -22.62 -12.90
N ARG A 539 -5.87 -23.53 -12.49
CA ARG A 539 -4.55 -23.67 -13.08
C ARG A 539 -4.31 -25.13 -13.42
N LEU A 540 -4.03 -25.38 -14.69
CA LEU A 540 -3.64 -26.68 -15.21
C LEU A 540 -2.12 -26.64 -15.46
N SER A 541 -1.36 -27.54 -14.79
CA SER A 541 0.10 -27.63 -14.91
C SER A 541 0.52 -28.99 -15.42
N PHE A 542 1.32 -28.99 -16.47
CA PHE A 542 1.97 -30.14 -17.09
C PHE A 542 3.43 -30.16 -16.69
N ASN A 543 3.83 -31.13 -15.88
CA ASN A 543 5.18 -31.25 -15.36
C ASN A 543 5.97 -32.27 -16.20
N PHE A 544 6.89 -31.78 -17.01
CA PHE A 544 7.86 -32.56 -17.78
C PHE A 544 9.16 -32.75 -16.97
N PRO A 545 10.07 -33.63 -17.39
CA PRO A 545 11.31 -33.84 -16.63
C PRO A 545 12.18 -32.59 -16.44
N GLU A 546 12.22 -31.69 -17.42
CA GLU A 546 13.12 -30.54 -17.44
C GLU A 546 12.38 -29.19 -17.39
N TRP A 547 11.07 -29.17 -17.61
CA TRP A 547 10.29 -27.94 -17.62
C TRP A 547 8.84 -28.16 -17.21
N THR A 548 8.16 -27.11 -16.85
CA THR A 548 6.74 -27.10 -16.52
C THR A 548 6.01 -26.10 -17.39
N PHE A 549 4.86 -26.52 -17.95
CA PHE A 549 3.94 -25.63 -18.65
C PHE A 549 2.64 -25.51 -17.88
N SER A 550 2.17 -24.29 -17.67
CA SER A 550 0.93 -24.02 -16.94
C SER A 550 0.00 -23.10 -17.73
N ILE A 551 -1.27 -23.43 -17.70
CA ILE A 551 -2.37 -22.58 -18.19
C ILE A 551 -3.21 -22.20 -16.97
N ALA A 552 -3.42 -20.92 -16.75
CA ALA A 552 -4.28 -20.43 -15.69
C ALA A 552 -5.38 -19.53 -16.24
N VAL A 553 -6.58 -19.73 -15.74
CA VAL A 553 -7.76 -18.90 -15.98
C VAL A 553 -8.24 -18.38 -14.65
N GLU A 554 -8.34 -17.08 -14.50
CA GLU A 554 -8.92 -16.42 -13.33
C GLU A 554 -10.10 -15.59 -13.77
N ILE A 555 -11.25 -15.78 -13.15
CA ILE A 555 -12.43 -14.96 -13.38
C ILE A 555 -12.67 -14.15 -12.10
N GLN A 556 -12.35 -12.87 -12.17
CA GLN A 556 -12.61 -11.95 -11.09
C GLN A 556 -14.04 -11.46 -11.15
N ASN A 557 -14.67 -11.35 -9.97
CA ASN A 557 -16.07 -10.92 -9.84
C ASN A 557 -17.05 -11.73 -10.70
N VAL A 558 -17.08 -13.04 -10.49
CA VAL A 558 -17.93 -14.02 -11.22
C VAL A 558 -19.41 -13.62 -11.22
N THR A 559 -19.87 -12.95 -10.16
CA THR A 559 -21.25 -12.47 -10.03
C THR A 559 -21.56 -11.25 -10.90
N ASN A 560 -20.57 -10.66 -11.56
CA ASN A 560 -20.68 -9.42 -12.35
C ASN A 560 -21.33 -8.26 -11.58
N ARG A 561 -21.15 -8.22 -10.25
CA ARG A 561 -21.74 -7.17 -9.43
C ARG A 561 -20.95 -5.85 -9.61
N LEU A 562 -21.64 -4.81 -10.05
CA LEU A 562 -21.08 -3.46 -10.11
C LEU A 562 -21.11 -2.85 -8.71
N ASN A 563 -19.99 -2.94 -7.99
CA ASN A 563 -19.87 -2.35 -6.66
C ASN A 563 -19.76 -0.83 -6.76
N VAL A 564 -20.46 -0.11 -5.88
CA VAL A 564 -20.40 1.34 -5.83
C VAL A 564 -19.10 1.77 -5.15
N ASN A 565 -18.30 2.61 -5.84
CA ASN A 565 -17.08 3.20 -5.29
C ASN A 565 -17.41 4.46 -4.46
N ARG A 566 -18.16 5.40 -5.05
CA ARG A 566 -18.60 6.64 -4.43
C ARG A 566 -19.84 7.22 -5.11
N TYR A 567 -20.51 8.15 -4.42
CA TYR A 567 -21.47 9.06 -5.02
C TYR A 567 -20.76 10.39 -5.31
N PHE A 568 -21.19 11.08 -6.35
CA PHE A 568 -20.68 12.41 -6.73
C PHE A 568 -21.77 13.20 -7.46
N TYR A 569 -21.72 14.53 -7.35
CA TYR A 569 -22.59 15.43 -8.12
C TYR A 569 -22.05 15.60 -9.52
N ASP A 570 -22.89 15.39 -10.52
CA ASP A 570 -22.58 15.68 -11.92
C ASP A 570 -23.27 17.01 -12.32
N PRO A 571 -22.53 18.11 -12.51
CA PRO A 571 -23.11 19.40 -12.85
C PRO A 571 -23.70 19.45 -14.27
N TYR A 572 -23.37 18.49 -15.15
CA TYR A 572 -23.97 18.40 -16.49
C TYR A 572 -25.39 17.86 -16.44
N THR A 573 -25.62 16.75 -15.71
CA THR A 573 -26.96 16.19 -15.50
C THR A 573 -27.71 16.83 -14.33
N LYS A 574 -27.04 17.61 -13.47
CA LYS A 574 -27.54 18.20 -12.22
C LYS A 574 -28.07 17.14 -11.23
N GLU A 575 -27.47 15.96 -11.26
CA GLU A 575 -27.88 14.82 -10.45
C GLU A 575 -26.70 14.25 -9.64
N VAL A 576 -27.03 13.53 -8.56
CA VAL A 576 -26.05 12.73 -7.82
C VAL A 576 -25.95 11.36 -8.48
N ARG A 577 -24.79 11.04 -9.03
CA ARG A 577 -24.49 9.78 -9.75
C ARG A 577 -23.59 8.85 -8.94
N GLN A 578 -23.48 7.62 -9.40
CA GLN A 578 -22.64 6.59 -8.82
C GLN A 578 -21.40 6.35 -9.69
N ALA A 579 -20.21 6.39 -9.12
CA ALA A 579 -19.03 5.81 -9.72
C ALA A 579 -18.98 4.32 -9.38
N LEU A 580 -18.99 3.46 -10.38
CA LEU A 580 -19.02 2.02 -10.24
C LEU A 580 -17.62 1.42 -10.42
N MET A 581 -17.36 0.32 -9.75
CA MET A 581 -16.17 -0.50 -9.95
C MET A 581 -16.39 -1.49 -11.09
N PHE A 582 -15.30 -2.09 -11.59
CA PHE A 582 -15.36 -3.07 -12.67
C PHE A 582 -16.25 -4.26 -12.33
N GLY A 583 -16.98 -4.74 -13.34
CA GLY A 583 -17.75 -5.97 -13.31
C GLY A 583 -16.87 -7.23 -13.42
N ILE A 584 -17.35 -8.24 -14.15
CA ILE A 584 -16.63 -9.48 -14.40
C ILE A 584 -15.38 -9.22 -15.25
N MET A 585 -14.24 -9.80 -14.83
CA MET A 585 -12.98 -9.67 -15.55
C MET A 585 -12.27 -11.03 -15.65
N PRO A 586 -12.26 -11.66 -16.83
CA PRO A 586 -11.47 -12.86 -17.07
C PRO A 586 -10.00 -12.50 -17.31
N VAL A 587 -9.11 -13.28 -16.69
CA VAL A 587 -7.66 -13.15 -16.85
C VAL A 587 -7.07 -14.51 -17.24
N PHE A 588 -6.32 -14.54 -18.34
CA PHE A 588 -5.66 -15.73 -18.83
C PHE A 588 -4.15 -15.58 -18.70
N ASN A 589 -3.48 -16.65 -18.28
CA ASN A 589 -2.03 -16.69 -18.16
C ASN A 589 -1.48 -18.04 -18.67
N PHE A 590 -0.44 -17.96 -19.46
CA PHE A 590 0.37 -19.10 -19.92
C PHE A 590 1.76 -18.94 -19.33
N LYS A 591 2.30 -19.97 -18.70
CA LYS A 591 3.62 -19.91 -18.07
C LYS A 591 4.44 -21.15 -18.43
N ALA A 592 5.70 -20.92 -18.82
CA ALA A 592 6.70 -21.96 -19.01
C ALA A 592 7.86 -21.72 -18.03
N GLU A 593 8.33 -22.77 -17.37
CA GLU A 593 9.43 -22.76 -16.40
C GLU A 593 10.44 -23.84 -16.77
N PHE A 594 11.74 -23.46 -16.86
CA PHE A 594 12.84 -24.32 -17.33
C PHE A 594 13.94 -24.44 -16.28
#